data_243cf29d2a6e05346e17312541a23f45
#
_entry.id   243cf29d2a6e05346e17312541a23f45
#
_cell.length_a   1.000
_cell.length_b   1.000
_cell.length_c   1.000
_cell.angle_alpha   90.00
_cell.angle_beta   90.00
_cell.angle_gamma   90.00
#
_symmetry.space_group_name_H-M   'P 1'
#
loop_
_entity.id
_entity.type
_entity.pdbx_description
1 polymer ?
#
loop_
_entity_poly.entity_id
_entity_poly.type
_entity_poly.pdbx_seq_one_letter_code
_entity_poly.pdbx_strand_id
1 'polypeptide(L)'
;LGIGAIIVSNHGGRQLDGAPASIEVLPEIVAAVNGACEVWLDGGIRSGQDVFKAKALGADATLIGKAFLNGLGAGGKAGVTQCLEIIEKELDLTMAFCGKTDLGEVREDVLYTGRRTQHTN
;
A
#
# COMPACT_ATOMS: atom_id res chain seq x y z
N LEU A 1 -13.70 -19.55 9.99
CA LEU A 1 -12.56 -19.61 10.94
C LEU A 1 -12.46 -18.35 11.83
N GLY A 2 -13.26 -17.31 11.63
CA GLY A 2 -13.27 -16.11 12.46
C GLY A 2 -11.99 -15.26 12.40
N ILE A 3 -11.28 -15.28 11.25
CA ILE A 3 -10.09 -14.44 11.01
C ILE A 3 -10.56 -13.01 10.78
N GLY A 4 -10.00 -12.04 11.54
CA GLY A 4 -10.34 -10.62 11.41
C GLY A 4 -9.63 -9.91 10.25
N ALA A 5 -8.42 -10.35 9.89
CA ALA A 5 -7.63 -9.77 8.81
C ALA A 5 -6.66 -10.79 8.21
N ILE A 6 -6.27 -10.56 6.96
CA ILE A 6 -5.15 -11.25 6.30
C ILE A 6 -4.10 -10.23 5.86
N ILE A 7 -2.84 -10.64 5.81
CA ILE A 7 -1.73 -9.80 5.37
C ILE A 7 -1.19 -10.34 4.04
N VAL A 8 -1.26 -9.53 2.99
CA VAL A 8 -0.65 -9.80 1.69
C VAL A 8 0.82 -9.41 1.77
N SER A 9 1.71 -10.41 1.81
CA SER A 9 3.14 -10.20 2.03
C SER A 9 3.96 -11.26 1.30
N ASN A 10 5.09 -10.84 0.70
CA ASN A 10 6.14 -11.73 0.20
C ASN A 10 7.39 -11.70 1.10
N HIS A 11 7.25 -11.23 2.34
CA HIS A 11 8.36 -11.05 3.29
C HIS A 11 9.52 -10.20 2.73
N GLY A 12 9.21 -9.20 1.90
CA GLY A 12 10.20 -8.35 1.23
C GLY A 12 11.05 -9.08 0.19
N GLY A 13 10.58 -10.20 -0.35
CA GLY A 13 11.29 -11.06 -1.31
C GLY A 13 12.45 -11.86 -0.71
N ARG A 14 12.56 -11.90 0.62
CA ARG A 14 13.74 -12.49 1.31
C ARG A 14 13.70 -14.02 1.43
N GLN A 15 12.50 -14.61 1.38
CA GLN A 15 12.34 -16.07 1.53
C GLN A 15 12.32 -16.80 0.19
N LEU A 16 11.69 -16.20 -0.81
CA LEU A 16 11.61 -16.76 -2.16
C LEU A 16 11.90 -15.64 -3.17
N ASP A 17 13.02 -15.74 -3.85
CA ASP A 17 13.35 -14.85 -4.96
C ASP A 17 12.43 -15.12 -6.15
N GLY A 18 12.05 -14.08 -6.87
CA GLY A 18 11.10 -14.18 -7.99
C GLY A 18 9.62 -14.32 -7.59
N ALA A 19 9.29 -14.22 -6.30
CA ALA A 19 7.89 -14.05 -5.88
C ALA A 19 7.33 -12.73 -6.42
N PRO A 20 6.03 -12.69 -6.82
CA PRO A 20 5.42 -11.45 -7.29
C PRO A 20 5.42 -10.38 -6.19
N ALA A 21 5.41 -9.11 -6.60
CA ALA A 21 5.26 -8.02 -5.64
C ALA A 21 3.88 -8.08 -4.97
N SER A 22 3.83 -7.85 -3.67
CA SER A 22 2.57 -7.92 -2.90
C SER A 22 1.50 -6.98 -3.45
N ILE A 23 1.89 -5.80 -3.95
CA ILE A 23 0.97 -4.84 -4.57
C ILE A 23 0.37 -5.35 -5.88
N GLU A 24 1.07 -6.20 -6.63
CA GLU A 24 0.59 -6.75 -7.91
C GLU A 24 -0.52 -7.79 -7.70
N VAL A 25 -0.41 -8.59 -6.64
CA VAL A 25 -1.41 -9.63 -6.31
C VAL A 25 -2.54 -9.13 -5.41
N LEU A 26 -2.40 -7.93 -4.85
CA LEU A 26 -3.38 -7.35 -3.93
C LEU A 26 -4.81 -7.32 -4.50
N PRO A 27 -5.07 -6.84 -5.74
CA PRO A 27 -6.44 -6.77 -6.28
C PRO A 27 -7.10 -8.14 -6.37
N GLU A 28 -6.35 -9.17 -6.77
CA GLU A 28 -6.86 -10.54 -6.86
C GLU A 28 -7.25 -11.08 -5.48
N ILE A 29 -6.41 -10.82 -4.47
CA ILE A 29 -6.68 -11.26 -3.09
C ILE A 29 -7.87 -10.50 -2.51
N VAL A 30 -7.98 -9.20 -2.71
CA VAL A 30 -9.14 -8.40 -2.29
C VAL A 30 -10.43 -8.94 -2.89
N ALA A 31 -10.41 -9.26 -4.19
CA ALA A 31 -11.56 -9.84 -4.87
C ALA A 31 -11.93 -11.23 -4.31
N ALA A 32 -10.93 -12.07 -4.01
CA ALA A 32 -11.14 -13.39 -3.43
C ALA A 32 -11.70 -13.35 -2.00
N VAL A 33 -11.22 -12.39 -1.18
CA VAL A 33 -11.70 -12.16 0.20
C VAL A 33 -13.14 -11.63 0.21
N ASN A 34 -13.49 -10.80 -0.76
CA ASN A 34 -14.85 -10.27 -0.97
C ASN A 34 -15.51 -9.74 0.32
N GLY A 35 -14.75 -8.99 1.12
CA GLY A 35 -15.25 -8.37 2.36
C GLY A 35 -15.43 -9.31 3.55
N ALA A 36 -14.98 -10.57 3.45
CA ALA A 36 -15.09 -11.52 4.57
C ALA A 36 -14.18 -11.20 5.76
N CYS A 37 -13.09 -10.46 5.54
CA CYS A 37 -12.19 -9.92 6.55
C CYS A 37 -11.42 -8.74 5.97
N GLU A 38 -10.66 -8.02 6.80
CA GLU A 38 -9.75 -6.97 6.33
C GLU A 38 -8.58 -7.55 5.51
N VAL A 39 -8.10 -6.77 4.54
CA VAL A 39 -6.91 -7.10 3.73
C VAL A 39 -5.85 -6.05 3.97
N TRP A 40 -4.73 -6.44 4.56
CA TRP A 40 -3.60 -5.56 4.83
C TRP A 40 -2.47 -5.85 3.85
N LEU A 41 -1.76 -4.79 3.43
CA LEU A 41 -0.62 -4.92 2.53
C LEU A 41 0.70 -4.75 3.30
N ASP A 42 1.62 -5.70 3.15
CA ASP A 42 3.00 -5.62 3.61
C ASP A 42 3.97 -5.70 2.42
N GLY A 43 4.99 -4.86 2.47
CA GLY A 43 6.05 -4.80 1.48
C GLY A 43 5.93 -3.63 0.50
N GLY A 44 7.05 -2.96 0.29
CA GLY A 44 7.17 -1.88 -0.69
C GLY A 44 6.70 -0.51 -0.25
N ILE A 45 6.05 -0.36 0.90
CA ILE A 45 5.55 0.93 1.40
C ILE A 45 6.72 1.80 1.90
N ARG A 46 6.94 2.94 1.25
CA ARG A 46 8.03 3.89 1.53
C ARG A 46 7.59 5.34 1.55
N SER A 47 6.40 5.63 1.05
CA SER A 47 5.86 6.99 0.90
C SER A 47 4.36 7.02 1.15
N GLY A 48 3.81 8.21 1.34
CA GLY A 48 2.36 8.40 1.42
C GLY A 48 1.63 8.04 0.12
N GLN A 49 2.31 8.19 -1.04
CA GLN A 49 1.76 7.76 -2.33
C GLN A 49 1.61 6.24 -2.41
N ASP A 50 2.53 5.48 -1.81
CA ASP A 50 2.43 4.01 -1.79
C ASP A 50 1.23 3.57 -0.94
N VAL A 51 1.01 4.23 0.22
CA VAL A 51 -0.18 4.01 1.05
C VAL A 51 -1.46 4.31 0.26
N PHE A 52 -1.50 5.45 -0.43
CA PHE A 52 -2.64 5.86 -1.24
C PHE A 52 -2.96 4.85 -2.36
N LYS A 53 -1.94 4.36 -3.08
CA LYS A 53 -2.09 3.33 -4.12
C LYS A 53 -2.59 2.00 -3.55
N ALA A 54 -2.03 1.56 -2.41
CA ALA A 54 -2.48 0.35 -1.74
C ALA A 54 -3.96 0.46 -1.34
N LYS A 55 -4.37 1.61 -0.80
CA LYS A 55 -5.77 1.89 -0.46
C LYS A 55 -6.66 1.88 -1.70
N ALA A 56 -6.24 2.50 -2.79
CA ALA A 56 -6.97 2.52 -4.06
C ALA A 56 -7.19 1.10 -4.62
N LEU A 57 -6.24 0.18 -4.41
CA LEU A 57 -6.32 -1.23 -4.81
C LEU A 57 -7.07 -2.13 -3.80
N GLY A 58 -7.63 -1.55 -2.76
CA GLY A 58 -8.53 -2.24 -1.83
C GLY A 58 -7.90 -2.71 -0.52
N ALA A 59 -6.68 -2.30 -0.18
CA ALA A 59 -6.13 -2.57 1.14
C ALA A 59 -6.86 -1.76 2.22
N ASP A 60 -7.14 -2.39 3.35
CA ASP A 60 -7.69 -1.71 4.53
C ASP A 60 -6.60 -1.03 5.36
N ALA A 61 -5.40 -1.64 5.42
CA ALA A 61 -4.23 -1.10 6.11
C ALA A 61 -2.93 -1.46 5.37
N THR A 62 -1.83 -0.78 5.74
CA THR A 62 -0.49 -1.04 5.22
C THR A 62 0.51 -1.21 6.36
N LEU A 63 1.52 -2.06 6.14
CA LEU A 63 2.64 -2.25 7.04
C LEU A 63 3.91 -1.62 6.45
N ILE A 64 4.71 -1.03 7.32
CA ILE A 64 5.95 -0.35 6.95
C ILE A 64 7.12 -1.06 7.64
N GLY A 65 8.04 -1.60 6.84
CA GLY A 65 9.23 -2.29 7.34
C GLY A 65 10.51 -1.45 7.18
N LYS A 66 11.08 -1.42 5.99
CA LYS A 66 12.39 -0.79 5.74
C LYS A 66 12.44 0.70 6.05
N ALA A 67 11.38 1.47 5.72
CA ALA A 67 11.34 2.90 6.02
C ALA A 67 11.41 3.16 7.52
N PHE A 68 10.67 2.38 8.31
CA PHE A 68 10.73 2.40 9.77
C PHE A 68 12.15 2.08 10.29
N LEU A 69 12.79 1.00 9.81
CA LEU A 69 14.13 0.58 10.22
C LEU A 69 15.19 1.63 9.86
N ASN A 70 15.07 2.26 8.70
CA ASN A 70 15.96 3.35 8.29
C ASN A 70 15.80 4.57 9.23
N GLY A 71 14.57 4.94 9.58
CA GLY A 71 14.29 5.99 10.55
C GLY A 71 14.88 5.67 11.93
N LEU A 72 14.73 4.42 12.38
CA LEU A 72 15.30 3.96 13.63
C LEU A 72 16.84 4.04 13.63
N GLY A 73 17.48 3.57 12.57
CA GLY A 73 18.93 3.60 12.42
C GLY A 73 19.51 5.02 12.32
N ALA A 74 18.77 5.95 11.71
CA ALA A 74 19.22 7.33 11.53
C ALA A 74 19.07 8.19 12.80
N GLY A 75 18.02 8.00 13.60
CA GLY A 75 17.69 8.90 14.70
C GLY A 75 16.93 8.27 15.87
N GLY A 76 16.98 6.95 16.01
CA GLY A 76 16.27 6.25 17.10
C GLY A 76 14.78 6.54 17.07
N LYS A 77 14.19 6.75 18.24
CA LYS A 77 12.76 7.08 18.38
C LYS A 77 12.34 8.29 17.56
N ALA A 78 13.14 9.37 17.60
CA ALA A 78 12.84 10.60 16.87
C ALA A 78 12.85 10.36 15.35
N GLY A 79 13.79 9.56 14.83
CA GLY A 79 13.86 9.19 13.42
C GLY A 79 12.67 8.37 12.96
N VAL A 80 12.15 7.47 13.81
CA VAL A 80 10.92 6.73 13.53
C VAL A 80 9.72 7.67 13.47
N THR A 81 9.56 8.54 14.46
CA THR A 81 8.48 9.54 14.48
C THR A 81 8.50 10.38 13.22
N GLN A 82 9.66 10.93 12.86
CA GLN A 82 9.83 11.75 11.65
C GLN A 82 9.48 10.97 10.38
N CYS A 83 9.87 9.69 10.28
CA CYS A 83 9.53 8.83 9.14
C CYS A 83 8.01 8.69 8.97
N LEU A 84 7.27 8.45 10.06
CA LEU A 84 5.82 8.34 10.03
C LEU A 84 5.15 9.66 9.67
N GLU A 85 5.59 10.77 10.25
CA GLU A 85 5.08 12.12 9.94
C GLU A 85 5.30 12.50 8.47
N ILE A 86 6.45 12.13 7.87
CA ILE A 86 6.70 12.35 6.45
C ILE A 86 5.69 11.57 5.60
N ILE A 87 5.49 10.29 5.89
CA ILE A 87 4.55 9.43 5.14
C ILE A 87 3.12 9.95 5.27
N GLU A 88 2.71 10.35 6.47
CA GLU A 88 1.39 10.94 6.73
C GLU A 88 1.18 12.22 5.92
N LYS A 89 2.16 13.13 5.94
CA LYS A 89 2.10 14.38 5.17
C LYS A 89 2.06 14.15 3.66
N GLU A 90 2.85 13.20 3.15
CA GLU A 90 2.82 12.83 1.74
C GLU A 90 1.48 12.22 1.34
N LEU A 91 0.87 11.42 2.21
CA LEU A 91 -0.47 10.86 2.01
C LEU A 91 -1.52 11.98 1.92
N ASP A 92 -1.51 12.91 2.88
CA ASP A 92 -2.42 14.06 2.91
C ASP A 92 -2.33 14.90 1.62
N LEU A 93 -1.09 15.24 1.22
CA LEU A 93 -0.85 15.96 -0.03
C LEU A 93 -1.31 15.18 -1.27
N THR A 94 -1.10 13.88 -1.30
CA THR A 94 -1.54 13.03 -2.41
C THR A 94 -3.06 13.00 -2.49
N MET A 95 -3.74 12.86 -1.36
CA MET A 95 -5.20 12.93 -1.27
C MET A 95 -5.72 14.28 -1.78
N ALA A 96 -5.11 15.39 -1.36
CA ALA A 96 -5.49 16.72 -1.80
C ALA A 96 -5.36 16.89 -3.33
N PHE A 97 -4.24 16.43 -3.93
CA PHE A 97 -4.03 16.48 -5.38
C PHE A 97 -5.00 15.57 -6.15
N CYS A 98 -5.47 14.49 -5.55
CA CYS A 98 -6.48 13.60 -6.14
C CYS A 98 -7.92 13.99 -5.80
N GLY A 99 -8.14 15.12 -5.09
CA GLY A 99 -9.48 15.60 -4.71
C GLY A 99 -10.21 14.68 -3.73
N LYS A 100 -9.48 13.96 -2.89
CA LYS A 100 -10.04 13.08 -1.86
C LYS A 100 -9.83 13.69 -0.48
N THR A 101 -10.88 13.73 0.31
CA THR A 101 -10.87 14.25 1.70
C THR A 101 -10.97 13.14 2.75
N ASP A 102 -11.35 11.94 2.33
CA ASP A 102 -11.45 10.76 3.18
C ASP A 102 -10.79 9.56 2.49
N LEU A 103 -9.93 8.85 3.22
CA LEU A 103 -9.30 7.60 2.76
C LEU A 103 -10.35 6.53 2.44
N GLY A 104 -11.47 6.53 3.14
CA GLY A 104 -12.60 5.64 2.89
C GLY A 104 -13.23 5.81 1.50
N GLU A 105 -12.99 6.92 0.83
CA GLU A 105 -13.49 7.22 -0.53
C GLU A 105 -12.49 6.91 -1.64
N VAL A 106 -11.26 6.51 -1.29
CA VAL A 106 -10.21 6.20 -2.26
C VAL A 106 -10.48 4.83 -2.90
N ARG A 107 -10.59 4.80 -4.23
CA ARG A 107 -10.85 3.62 -5.05
C ARG A 107 -9.92 3.63 -6.28
N GLU A 108 -9.98 2.60 -7.10
CA GLU A 108 -9.18 2.45 -8.31
C GLU A 108 -9.35 3.60 -9.33
N ASP A 109 -10.42 4.39 -9.23
CA ASP A 109 -10.70 5.54 -10.10
C ASP A 109 -9.60 6.61 -10.06
N VAL A 110 -8.82 6.66 -8.99
CA VAL A 110 -7.69 7.59 -8.83
C VAL A 110 -6.41 7.10 -9.51
N LEU A 111 -6.36 5.84 -9.95
CA LEU A 111 -5.18 5.24 -10.56
C LEU A 111 -5.20 5.38 -12.08
N TYR A 112 -4.10 5.86 -12.64
CA TYR A 112 -3.92 5.83 -14.08
C TYR A 112 -3.50 4.42 -14.54
N THR A 113 -4.47 3.67 -15.06
CA THR A 113 -4.26 2.35 -15.65
C THR A 113 -4.02 2.48 -17.15
N GLY A 114 -2.94 3.10 -17.61
CA GLY A 114 -2.69 3.41 -19.01
C GLY A 114 -3.35 2.40 -19.96
N ARG A 115 -4.38 2.82 -20.70
CA ARG A 115 -4.93 2.03 -21.81
C ARG A 115 -3.81 1.87 -22.82
N ARG A 116 -3.17 0.71 -22.89
CA ARG A 116 -2.48 0.31 -24.10
C ARG A 116 -3.57 0.26 -25.18
N THR A 117 -3.68 1.30 -25.98
CA THR A 117 -4.37 1.20 -27.27
C THR A 117 -3.65 0.10 -28.03
N GLN A 118 -4.28 -1.09 -28.08
CA GLN A 118 -3.88 -2.10 -29.06
C GLN A 118 -4.19 -1.46 -30.41
N HIS A 119 -3.16 -0.97 -31.08
CA HIS A 119 -3.25 -0.73 -32.51
C HIS A 119 -3.39 -2.12 -33.15
N THR A 120 -4.62 -2.53 -33.38
CA THR A 120 -4.92 -3.59 -34.34
C THR A 120 -4.61 -3.03 -35.71
N ASN A 121 -3.49 -3.50 -36.29
CA ASN A 121 -3.23 -3.40 -37.72
C ASN A 121 -4.15 -4.35 -38.49
#